data_70924cca65774d7c7ddd11d34215274d
#
_entry.id   70924cca65774d7c7ddd11d34215274d
#
_cell.length_a   1.000
_cell.length_b   1.000
_cell.length_c   1.000
_cell.angle_alpha   90.00
_cell.angle_beta   90.00
_cell.angle_gamma   90.00
#
_symmetry.space_group_name_H-M   'P 1'
#
loop_
_entity.id
_entity.type
_entity.pdbx_description
1 polymer ?
#
loop_
_entity_poly.entity_id
_entity_poly.type
_entity_poly.pdbx_seq_one_letter_code
_entity_poly.pdbx_strand_id
1 'polypeptide(L)'
;MKVDAPVRKAYWLVCVFALSFFGCQQQPPQSVPPIAAGIEHLLNDSGLQALGKKLFFDADLSTPPGQSCAACHSPEVGWTGPDEALNKGGSVYPGAVHSRFGNRKPNASAYATLTPQFHAVREGNEVVFVGGDFWDGRATGWKLGNPAADQAQGPFLNPVEQNNPDAEAVLAGVCRSSYAPEFRSAAKRIWGIDDACKADTDFAYGIVGLAIAAFEHSPAVNQFSSKYDFYLKGKATLTADERRGLELFEGKAKCANCHTSRPGPNGEPPLFTDFRYDNVGVPRNPDNPWYTMPAEFNPDGEKWVDRGLAEFLAEIPQYAMFAQANVGKHRAPTVRNVDVRPTPSFVKPFGHNGYFKSLEAIVHFYNTRDVLPAADKVNDPKPGVNCWPAPEVAQNLNTTELGNLGLTAEEEAAIVAFMKTLSDGYQPT
;
A
#
# COMPACT_ATOMS: atom_id res chain seq x y z
N MET A 1 -81.27 56.13 1.87
CA MET A 1 -81.43 54.75 2.28
C MET A 1 -80.08 54.06 2.24
N LYS A 2 -79.48 53.79 3.38
CA LYS A 2 -78.22 53.10 3.53
C LYS A 2 -78.56 51.63 3.71
N VAL A 3 -77.92 50.73 2.95
CA VAL A 3 -78.02 49.30 3.12
C VAL A 3 -76.64 48.82 3.52
N ASP A 4 -76.55 48.33 4.76
CA ASP A 4 -75.32 47.76 5.35
C ASP A 4 -75.05 46.39 4.74
N ALA A 5 -73.77 46.15 4.35
CA ALA A 5 -73.27 44.87 3.95
C ALA A 5 -72.46 44.22 5.09
N PRO A 6 -72.56 42.93 5.36
CA PRO A 6 -71.95 42.31 6.49
C PRO A 6 -70.44 42.01 6.29
N VAL A 7 -69.70 42.33 7.31
CA VAL A 7 -68.24 42.02 7.41
C VAL A 7 -68.03 40.52 7.58
N ARG A 8 -67.40 39.87 6.59
CA ARG A 8 -66.92 38.48 6.73
C ARG A 8 -65.55 38.48 7.44
N LYS A 9 -65.47 37.94 8.63
CA LYS A 9 -64.22 37.62 9.32
C LYS A 9 -63.52 36.47 8.56
N ALA A 10 -62.32 36.76 7.96
CA ALA A 10 -61.44 35.74 7.43
C ALA A 10 -60.59 35.17 8.59
N TYR A 11 -60.81 33.91 8.85
CA TYR A 11 -59.93 33.15 9.74
C TYR A 11 -58.70 32.71 8.92
N TRP A 12 -57.50 33.22 9.24
CA TRP A 12 -56.24 32.72 8.74
C TRP A 12 -55.93 31.44 9.46
N LEU A 13 -56.01 30.28 8.75
CA LEU A 13 -55.44 29.01 9.18
C LEU A 13 -53.95 29.11 8.97
N VAL A 14 -53.20 29.21 10.04
CA VAL A 14 -51.76 29.07 10.03
C VAL A 14 -51.47 27.56 9.93
N CYS A 15 -51.23 27.05 8.74
CA CYS A 15 -50.65 25.71 8.52
C CYS A 15 -49.18 25.76 8.94
N VAL A 16 -48.89 25.30 10.16
CA VAL A 16 -47.50 24.98 10.56
C VAL A 16 -47.09 23.73 9.81
N PHE A 17 -46.32 23.92 8.74
CA PHE A 17 -45.60 22.83 8.09
C PHE A 17 -44.46 22.40 9.03
N ALA A 18 -44.66 21.32 9.77
CA ALA A 18 -43.57 20.63 10.44
C ALA A 18 -42.68 20.00 9.33
N LEU A 19 -41.59 20.66 9.00
CA LEU A 19 -40.51 20.10 8.22
C LEU A 19 -39.87 18.96 9.05
N SER A 20 -40.38 17.75 8.87
CA SER A 20 -39.71 16.55 9.32
C SER A 20 -38.40 16.45 8.54
N PHE A 21 -37.31 16.89 9.11
CA PHE A 21 -35.99 16.52 8.65
C PHE A 21 -35.85 14.99 8.81
N PHE A 22 -36.18 14.26 7.76
CA PHE A 22 -35.67 12.93 7.58
C PHE A 22 -34.16 13.07 7.44
N GLY A 23 -33.46 13.01 8.55
CA GLY A 23 -32.04 12.79 8.54
C GLY A 23 -31.81 11.47 7.79
N CYS A 24 -31.20 11.56 6.62
CA CYS A 24 -30.57 10.41 5.99
C CYS A 24 -29.51 9.92 6.98
N GLN A 25 -29.91 9.01 7.87
CA GLN A 25 -28.93 8.18 8.57
C GLN A 25 -28.32 7.32 7.46
N GLN A 26 -27.16 7.77 6.94
CA GLN A 26 -26.29 6.90 6.17
C GLN A 26 -25.99 5.71 7.08
N GLN A 27 -26.52 4.57 6.73
CA GLN A 27 -26.14 3.31 7.34
C GLN A 27 -24.61 3.21 7.25
N PRO A 28 -23.93 2.80 8.34
CA PRO A 28 -22.53 2.43 8.23
C PRO A 28 -22.40 1.43 7.10
N PRO A 29 -21.28 1.45 6.34
CA PRO A 29 -21.07 0.51 5.25
C PRO A 29 -21.40 -0.88 5.75
N GLN A 30 -22.16 -1.62 4.95
CA GLN A 30 -22.66 -2.95 5.30
C GLN A 30 -21.52 -3.78 5.88
N SER A 31 -21.79 -4.42 7.00
CA SER A 31 -20.90 -5.42 7.60
C SER A 31 -20.34 -6.31 6.48
N VAL A 32 -19.00 -6.42 6.48
CA VAL A 32 -18.24 -7.30 5.59
C VAL A 32 -18.99 -8.63 5.43
N PRO A 33 -19.17 -9.15 4.20
CA PRO A 33 -19.82 -10.43 4.01
C PRO A 33 -19.19 -11.52 4.88
N PRO A 34 -19.92 -12.54 5.32
CA PRO A 34 -19.42 -13.58 6.24
C PRO A 34 -18.14 -14.31 5.80
N ILE A 35 -17.72 -14.18 4.54
CA ILE A 35 -16.46 -14.72 4.01
C ILE A 35 -15.25 -14.10 4.72
N ALA A 36 -15.32 -12.86 5.15
CA ALA A 36 -14.21 -12.17 5.79
C ALA A 36 -13.93 -12.61 7.24
N ALA A 37 -14.92 -13.12 7.95
CA ALA A 37 -14.74 -13.61 9.32
C ALA A 37 -14.00 -14.96 9.41
N GLY A 38 -13.68 -15.58 8.27
CA GLY A 38 -13.07 -16.90 8.22
C GLY A 38 -11.77 -17.02 7.42
N ILE A 39 -11.24 -15.91 6.85
CA ILE A 39 -10.09 -16.00 5.94
C ILE A 39 -8.78 -16.35 6.66
N GLU A 40 -8.65 -16.04 7.93
CA GLU A 40 -7.44 -16.32 8.70
C GLU A 40 -7.06 -17.81 8.67
N HIS A 41 -8.04 -18.71 8.73
CA HIS A 41 -7.78 -20.15 8.65
C HIS A 41 -7.23 -20.55 7.27
N LEU A 42 -7.62 -19.85 6.19
CA LEU A 42 -7.10 -20.08 4.84
C LEU A 42 -5.67 -19.57 4.71
N LEU A 43 -5.37 -18.39 5.25
CA LEU A 43 -4.01 -17.84 5.25
C LEU A 43 -3.04 -18.71 6.04
N ASN A 44 -3.51 -19.39 7.08
CA ASN A 44 -2.72 -20.32 7.89
C ASN A 44 -2.73 -21.78 7.37
N ASP A 45 -3.43 -22.06 6.25
CA ASP A 45 -3.45 -23.40 5.66
C ASP A 45 -2.12 -23.73 4.97
N SER A 46 -1.39 -24.72 5.50
CA SER A 46 -0.06 -25.08 4.97
C SER A 46 -0.07 -25.58 3.53
N GLY A 47 -1.17 -26.18 3.07
CA GLY A 47 -1.33 -26.61 1.68
C GLY A 47 -1.49 -25.44 0.74
N LEU A 48 -2.29 -24.42 1.13
CA LEU A 48 -2.38 -23.16 0.38
C LEU A 48 -1.07 -22.39 0.40
N GLN A 49 -0.36 -22.31 1.53
CA GLN A 49 0.95 -21.68 1.60
C GLN A 49 1.97 -22.35 0.65
N ALA A 50 1.98 -23.68 0.61
CA ALA A 50 2.87 -24.41 -0.30
C ALA A 50 2.51 -24.20 -1.78
N LEU A 51 1.23 -24.21 -2.12
CA LEU A 51 0.73 -23.88 -3.45
C LEU A 51 1.06 -22.43 -3.82
N GLY A 52 0.78 -21.49 -2.94
CA GLY A 52 1.05 -20.06 -3.14
C GLY A 52 2.52 -19.77 -3.40
N LYS A 53 3.42 -20.46 -2.70
CA LYS A 53 4.86 -20.36 -2.98
C LYS A 53 5.19 -20.75 -4.42
N LYS A 54 4.60 -21.83 -4.94
CA LYS A 54 4.84 -22.26 -6.32
C LYS A 54 4.30 -21.22 -7.31
N LEU A 55 3.10 -20.72 -7.07
CA LEU A 55 2.47 -19.66 -7.90
C LEU A 55 3.29 -18.37 -7.89
N PHE A 56 3.79 -17.94 -6.74
CA PHE A 56 4.55 -16.70 -6.58
C PHE A 56 5.87 -16.69 -7.35
N PHE A 57 6.51 -17.86 -7.46
CA PHE A 57 7.78 -18.02 -8.17
C PHE A 57 7.64 -18.55 -9.61
N ASP A 58 6.42 -18.82 -10.08
CA ASP A 58 6.19 -19.35 -11.43
C ASP A 58 6.26 -18.24 -12.47
N ALA A 59 7.29 -18.33 -13.32
CA ALA A 59 7.50 -17.39 -14.42
C ALA A 59 6.71 -17.77 -15.69
N ASP A 60 6.14 -18.98 -15.74
CA ASP A 60 5.38 -19.46 -16.91
C ASP A 60 3.92 -18.95 -16.91
N LEU A 61 3.50 -18.29 -15.82
CA LEU A 61 2.15 -17.71 -15.69
C LEU A 61 2.00 -16.31 -16.31
N SER A 62 3.04 -15.75 -16.90
CA SER A 62 2.96 -14.48 -17.63
C SER A 62 2.86 -14.67 -19.15
N THR A 63 2.47 -13.63 -19.89
CA THR A 63 2.37 -13.62 -21.36
C THR A 63 3.16 -12.46 -21.96
N PRO A 64 4.32 -12.71 -22.65
CA PRO A 64 4.99 -14.01 -22.76
C PRO A 64 5.49 -14.55 -21.42
N PRO A 65 5.78 -15.87 -21.31
CA PRO A 65 6.41 -16.44 -20.14
C PRO A 65 7.76 -15.78 -19.82
N GLY A 66 8.09 -15.66 -18.52
CA GLY A 66 9.36 -15.11 -18.05
C GLY A 66 9.25 -14.21 -16.83
N GLN A 67 8.04 -13.83 -16.41
CA GLN A 67 7.84 -12.94 -15.26
C GLN A 67 6.99 -13.58 -14.16
N SER A 68 7.60 -13.79 -13.00
CA SER A 68 6.92 -14.19 -11.76
C SER A 68 6.67 -12.98 -10.84
N CYS A 69 5.88 -13.18 -9.77
CA CYS A 69 5.77 -12.18 -8.71
C CYS A 69 7.14 -11.85 -8.09
N ALA A 70 8.00 -12.87 -7.92
CA ALA A 70 9.34 -12.73 -7.37
C ALA A 70 10.27 -11.84 -8.21
N ALA A 71 9.99 -11.63 -9.51
CA ALA A 71 10.76 -10.72 -10.35
C ALA A 71 10.74 -9.26 -9.85
N CYS A 72 9.63 -8.89 -9.20
CA CYS A 72 9.43 -7.55 -8.61
C CYS A 72 9.39 -7.57 -7.07
N HIS A 73 9.28 -8.76 -6.44
CA HIS A 73 9.13 -8.94 -5.00
C HIS A 73 10.09 -10.03 -4.49
N SER A 74 11.40 -9.72 -4.42
CA SER A 74 12.41 -10.69 -4.02
C SER A 74 12.67 -10.70 -2.51
N PRO A 75 12.81 -11.89 -1.88
CA PRO A 75 13.16 -12.02 -0.46
C PRO A 75 14.48 -11.33 -0.10
N GLU A 76 15.47 -11.33 -1.01
CA GLU A 76 16.80 -10.80 -0.78
C GLU A 76 16.83 -9.29 -0.52
N VAL A 77 15.77 -8.59 -0.88
CA VAL A 77 15.61 -7.15 -0.71
C VAL A 77 14.37 -6.79 0.13
N GLY A 78 13.93 -7.71 0.99
CA GLY A 78 12.75 -7.48 1.85
C GLY A 78 11.44 -7.49 1.07
N TRP A 79 11.34 -8.37 0.06
CA TRP A 79 10.15 -8.61 -0.76
C TRP A 79 9.72 -7.41 -1.60
N THR A 80 10.68 -6.66 -2.11
CA THR A 80 10.51 -5.56 -3.08
C THR A 80 11.44 -5.76 -4.28
N GLY A 81 11.66 -4.74 -5.10
CA GLY A 81 12.40 -4.83 -6.36
C GLY A 81 13.89 -5.17 -6.22
N PRO A 82 14.39 -6.29 -6.82
CA PRO A 82 15.75 -6.77 -6.65
C PRO A 82 16.78 -6.19 -7.64
N ASP A 83 16.37 -5.51 -8.70
CA ASP A 83 17.31 -5.02 -9.72
C ASP A 83 17.88 -3.66 -9.33
N GLU A 84 19.18 -3.64 -9.02
CA GLU A 84 19.88 -2.43 -8.59
C GLU A 84 19.96 -1.36 -9.69
N ALA A 85 20.07 -1.76 -10.95
CA ALA A 85 20.14 -0.80 -12.06
C ALA A 85 18.78 -0.08 -12.23
N LEU A 86 17.67 -0.82 -12.18
CA LEU A 86 16.34 -0.24 -12.18
C LEU A 86 16.11 0.65 -10.94
N ASN A 87 16.58 0.19 -9.78
CA ASN A 87 16.45 0.92 -8.53
C ASN A 87 17.22 2.26 -8.54
N LYS A 88 18.37 2.32 -9.18
CA LYS A 88 19.14 3.57 -9.38
C LYS A 88 18.43 4.58 -10.27
N GLY A 89 17.65 4.10 -11.25
CA GLY A 89 16.86 4.92 -12.18
C GLY A 89 15.42 5.13 -11.73
N GLY A 90 14.47 4.78 -12.59
CA GLY A 90 13.03 5.00 -12.38
C GLY A 90 12.40 4.20 -11.24
N SER A 91 13.05 3.14 -10.78
CA SER A 91 12.59 2.28 -9.67
C SER A 91 11.28 1.53 -9.95
N VAL A 92 10.82 1.53 -11.19
CA VAL A 92 9.72 0.73 -11.69
C VAL A 92 10.25 -0.42 -12.53
N TYR A 93 9.50 -1.50 -12.62
CA TYR A 93 9.95 -2.75 -13.21
C TYR A 93 9.26 -2.99 -14.55
N PRO A 94 9.97 -3.53 -15.56
CA PRO A 94 9.33 -3.91 -16.80
C PRO A 94 8.38 -5.08 -16.57
N GLY A 95 7.29 -5.11 -17.32
CA GLY A 95 6.39 -6.24 -17.37
C GLY A 95 6.93 -7.43 -18.17
N ALA A 96 6.12 -8.46 -18.38
CA ALA A 96 6.42 -9.59 -19.25
C ALA A 96 6.76 -9.12 -20.68
N VAL A 97 6.13 -8.05 -21.12
CA VAL A 97 6.56 -7.28 -22.31
C VAL A 97 7.54 -6.21 -21.83
N HIS A 98 8.83 -6.45 -21.99
CA HIS A 98 9.91 -5.66 -21.36
C HIS A 98 9.95 -4.18 -21.74
N SER A 99 9.22 -3.75 -22.75
CA SER A 99 9.06 -2.32 -23.10
C SER A 99 7.92 -1.64 -22.35
N ARG A 100 7.18 -2.36 -21.49
CA ARG A 100 6.04 -1.84 -20.72
C ARG A 100 6.39 -1.79 -19.25
N PHE A 101 6.11 -0.65 -18.64
CA PHE A 101 6.42 -0.36 -17.25
C PHE A 101 5.19 0.10 -16.50
N GLY A 102 5.09 -0.25 -15.23
CA GLY A 102 4.12 0.34 -14.31
C GLY A 102 4.50 1.77 -13.92
N ASN A 103 3.63 2.43 -13.18
CA ASN A 103 3.81 3.83 -12.78
C ASN A 103 4.46 4.01 -11.41
N ARG A 104 4.48 2.97 -10.57
CA ARG A 104 4.95 3.03 -9.19
C ARG A 104 5.95 1.93 -8.87
N LYS A 105 6.79 2.20 -7.88
CA LYS A 105 7.72 1.24 -7.32
C LYS A 105 6.96 0.05 -6.69
N PRO A 106 7.45 -1.22 -6.84
CA PRO A 106 6.88 -2.36 -6.12
C PRO A 106 6.87 -2.14 -4.61
N ASN A 107 5.71 -2.33 -3.97
CA ASN A 107 5.60 -2.41 -2.51
C ASN A 107 6.24 -3.68 -1.99
N ALA A 108 6.56 -3.73 -0.69
CA ALA A 108 6.96 -4.98 -0.07
C ALA A 108 5.75 -5.91 0.07
N SER A 109 5.87 -7.16 -0.38
CA SER A 109 4.88 -8.22 -0.09
C SER A 109 4.95 -8.68 1.37
N ALA A 110 6.10 -8.52 2.04
CA ALA A 110 6.20 -8.82 3.46
C ALA A 110 5.22 -7.96 4.27
N TYR A 111 4.50 -8.63 5.15
CA TYR A 111 3.49 -8.04 6.04
C TYR A 111 2.24 -7.47 5.35
N ALA A 112 2.12 -7.57 4.02
CA ALA A 112 0.98 -7.07 3.26
C ALA A 112 -0.34 -7.73 3.67
N THR A 113 -0.32 -9.03 3.99
CA THR A 113 -1.50 -9.78 4.42
C THR A 113 -2.09 -9.33 5.76
N LEU A 114 -1.37 -8.51 6.52
CA LEU A 114 -1.80 -7.94 7.79
C LEU A 114 -2.46 -6.56 7.61
N THR A 115 -2.56 -6.08 6.38
CA THR A 115 -3.31 -4.87 6.04
C THR A 115 -4.81 -5.11 6.27
N PRO A 116 -5.52 -4.23 7.00
CA PRO A 116 -6.96 -4.33 7.15
C PRO A 116 -7.66 -4.07 5.82
N GLN A 117 -8.88 -4.57 5.68
CA GLN A 117 -9.72 -4.24 4.54
C GLN A 117 -9.92 -2.74 4.44
N PHE A 118 -9.99 -2.24 3.20
CA PHE A 118 -10.19 -0.82 2.94
C PHE A 118 -11.52 -0.33 3.51
N HIS A 119 -11.47 0.68 4.35
CA HIS A 119 -12.65 1.29 4.96
C HIS A 119 -12.42 2.75 5.31
N ALA A 120 -13.52 3.48 5.47
CA ALA A 120 -13.53 4.85 5.95
C ALA A 120 -13.72 4.89 7.47
N VAL A 121 -12.97 5.78 8.14
CA VAL A 121 -13.10 6.06 9.59
C VAL A 121 -13.43 7.54 9.77
N ARG A 122 -14.40 7.85 10.62
CA ARG A 122 -14.70 9.23 10.97
C ARG A 122 -13.88 9.64 12.20
N GLU A 123 -13.09 10.70 12.05
CA GLU A 123 -12.31 11.31 13.11
C GLU A 123 -12.75 12.78 13.28
N GLY A 124 -13.57 13.02 14.28
CA GLY A 124 -14.20 14.34 14.44
C GLY A 124 -15.07 14.70 13.22
N ASN A 125 -14.69 15.76 12.53
CA ASN A 125 -15.38 16.22 11.31
C ASN A 125 -14.77 15.67 10.00
N GLU A 126 -13.66 14.95 10.09
CA GLU A 126 -12.96 14.42 8.93
C GLU A 126 -13.30 12.94 8.68
N VAL A 127 -13.16 12.52 7.44
CA VAL A 127 -13.20 11.13 7.03
C VAL A 127 -11.81 10.76 6.54
N VAL A 128 -11.18 9.81 7.21
CA VAL A 128 -9.90 9.23 6.84
C VAL A 128 -10.12 7.82 6.32
N PHE A 129 -9.23 7.35 5.46
CA PHE A 129 -9.27 6.01 4.89
C PHE A 129 -8.14 5.17 5.46
N VAL A 130 -8.42 3.88 5.68
CA VAL A 130 -7.50 2.93 6.29
C VAL A 130 -7.56 1.61 5.54
N GLY A 131 -6.43 0.94 5.40
CA GLY A 131 -6.35 -0.38 4.82
C GLY A 131 -6.29 -0.39 3.29
N GLY A 132 -6.46 -1.56 2.70
CA GLY A 132 -6.25 -1.79 1.27
C GLY A 132 -4.78 -1.87 0.89
N ASP A 133 -4.46 -2.67 -0.13
CA ASP A 133 -3.12 -2.78 -0.70
C ASP A 133 -2.96 -1.98 -1.98
N PHE A 134 -1.77 -2.02 -2.58
CA PHE A 134 -1.18 -1.01 -3.44
C PHE A 134 -0.93 0.31 -2.71
N TRP A 135 -0.32 1.29 -3.41
CA TRP A 135 -0.06 2.62 -2.86
C TRP A 135 -1.32 3.47 -2.72
N ASP A 136 -2.39 3.12 -3.43
CA ASP A 136 -3.66 3.84 -3.51
C ASP A 136 -4.85 3.12 -2.87
N GLY A 137 -4.64 1.92 -2.32
CA GLY A 137 -5.68 1.19 -1.59
C GLY A 137 -6.69 0.41 -2.43
N ARG A 138 -6.54 0.41 -3.78
CA ARG A 138 -7.53 -0.18 -4.69
C ARG A 138 -7.71 -1.69 -4.53
N ALA A 139 -6.72 -2.42 -3.99
CA ALA A 139 -6.91 -3.81 -3.57
C ALA A 139 -7.53 -3.81 -2.16
N THR A 140 -8.84 -3.80 -2.13
CA THR A 140 -9.62 -3.47 -0.93
C THR A 140 -9.74 -4.60 0.08
N GLY A 141 -9.59 -5.84 -0.35
CA GLY A 141 -9.95 -7.02 0.43
C GLY A 141 -11.45 -7.32 0.44
N TRP A 142 -12.25 -6.58 -0.32
CA TRP A 142 -13.71 -6.79 -0.34
C TRP A 142 -14.13 -8.05 -1.11
N LYS A 143 -13.34 -8.45 -2.12
CA LYS A 143 -13.65 -9.61 -2.96
C LYS A 143 -13.30 -10.92 -2.26
N LEU A 144 -12.07 -11.05 -1.78
CA LEU A 144 -11.52 -12.29 -1.21
C LEU A 144 -11.33 -12.26 0.31
N GLY A 145 -11.73 -11.18 0.97
CA GLY A 145 -11.65 -11.04 2.43
C GLY A 145 -10.31 -10.53 2.95
N ASN A 146 -9.28 -10.41 2.09
CA ASN A 146 -7.97 -9.89 2.45
C ASN A 146 -7.40 -9.04 1.31
N PRO A 147 -6.84 -7.83 1.60
CA PRO A 147 -6.27 -6.95 0.59
C PRO A 147 -5.16 -7.59 -0.24
N ALA A 148 -4.28 -8.38 0.36
CA ALA A 148 -3.22 -9.05 -0.38
C ALA A 148 -3.74 -10.13 -1.33
N ALA A 149 -4.84 -10.83 -0.95
CA ALA A 149 -5.50 -11.79 -1.84
C ALA A 149 -6.16 -11.10 -3.04
N ASP A 150 -6.81 -9.96 -2.84
CA ASP A 150 -7.36 -9.15 -3.93
C ASP A 150 -6.22 -8.60 -4.82
N GLN A 151 -5.13 -8.13 -4.19
CA GLN A 151 -3.96 -7.59 -4.89
C GLN A 151 -3.32 -8.64 -5.80
N ALA A 152 -3.15 -9.88 -5.30
CA ALA A 152 -2.45 -10.94 -6.02
C ALA A 152 -3.12 -11.32 -7.36
N GLN A 153 -4.40 -11.01 -7.53
CA GLN A 153 -5.12 -11.21 -8.80
C GLN A 153 -4.77 -10.14 -9.86
N GLY A 154 -4.43 -8.91 -9.44
CA GLY A 154 -4.25 -7.78 -10.34
C GLY A 154 -3.09 -7.95 -11.35
N PRO A 155 -1.85 -8.25 -10.91
CA PRO A 155 -0.67 -8.30 -11.77
C PRO A 155 -0.77 -9.28 -12.95
N PHE A 156 -1.44 -10.41 -12.78
CA PHE A 156 -1.63 -11.39 -13.84
C PHE A 156 -2.28 -10.79 -15.09
N LEU A 157 -3.28 -9.93 -14.89
CA LEU A 157 -4.09 -9.35 -15.96
C LEU A 157 -3.61 -7.97 -16.40
N ASN A 158 -2.69 -7.38 -15.65
CA ASN A 158 -2.19 -6.04 -15.95
C ASN A 158 -1.26 -6.07 -17.19
N PRO A 159 -1.58 -5.32 -18.25
CA PRO A 159 -0.80 -5.33 -19.49
C PRO A 159 0.63 -4.78 -19.36
N VAL A 160 0.91 -4.04 -18.28
CA VAL A 160 2.25 -3.53 -17.97
C VAL A 160 2.98 -4.37 -16.90
N GLU A 161 2.38 -5.50 -16.48
CA GLU A 161 2.97 -6.48 -15.57
C GLU A 161 2.98 -7.87 -16.25
N GLN A 162 2.17 -8.84 -15.84
CA GLN A 162 2.20 -10.21 -16.41
C GLN A 162 1.42 -10.38 -17.72
N ASN A 163 0.58 -9.42 -18.12
CA ASN A 163 0.00 -9.26 -19.45
C ASN A 163 -0.83 -10.47 -19.94
N ASN A 164 -1.49 -11.23 -19.06
CA ASN A 164 -2.43 -12.24 -19.53
C ASN A 164 -3.73 -11.59 -20.04
N PRO A 165 -4.37 -12.15 -21.07
CA PRO A 165 -5.59 -11.57 -21.64
C PRO A 165 -6.79 -11.64 -20.68
N ASP A 166 -6.85 -12.68 -19.86
CA ASP A 166 -7.94 -12.95 -18.92
C ASP A 166 -7.55 -13.98 -17.84
N ALA A 167 -8.43 -14.20 -16.88
CA ALA A 167 -8.27 -15.17 -15.81
C ALA A 167 -8.25 -16.62 -16.33
N GLU A 168 -8.93 -16.92 -17.42
CA GLU A 168 -8.95 -18.25 -18.04
C GLU A 168 -7.57 -18.66 -18.55
N ALA A 169 -6.84 -17.71 -19.15
CA ALA A 169 -5.45 -17.94 -19.61
C ALA A 169 -4.53 -18.27 -18.43
N VAL A 170 -4.64 -17.55 -17.31
CA VAL A 170 -3.90 -17.83 -16.07
C VAL A 170 -4.23 -19.23 -15.55
N LEU A 171 -5.51 -19.54 -15.41
CA LEU A 171 -5.97 -20.87 -14.94
C LEU A 171 -5.54 -22.00 -15.87
N ALA A 172 -5.54 -21.78 -17.18
CA ALA A 172 -5.01 -22.74 -18.13
C ALA A 172 -3.52 -22.99 -17.91
N GLY A 173 -2.74 -21.97 -17.53
CA GLY A 173 -1.33 -22.10 -17.10
C GLY A 173 -1.23 -22.96 -15.82
N VAL A 174 -1.95 -22.60 -14.78
CA VAL A 174 -1.98 -23.31 -13.49
C VAL A 174 -2.37 -24.78 -13.69
N CYS A 175 -3.36 -25.05 -14.51
CA CYS A 175 -3.88 -26.41 -14.75
C CYS A 175 -2.95 -27.28 -15.62
N ARG A 176 -2.01 -26.68 -16.32
CA ARG A 176 -0.94 -27.40 -17.06
C ARG A 176 0.36 -27.53 -16.25
N SER A 177 0.48 -26.79 -15.15
CA SER A 177 1.70 -26.78 -14.34
C SER A 177 1.94 -28.11 -13.63
N SER A 178 3.18 -28.30 -13.15
CA SER A 178 3.55 -29.47 -12.33
C SER A 178 2.83 -29.53 -10.99
N TYR A 179 2.29 -28.40 -10.51
CA TYR A 179 1.55 -28.29 -9.24
C TYR A 179 0.02 -28.24 -9.43
N ALA A 180 -0.50 -28.53 -10.63
CA ALA A 180 -1.92 -28.65 -10.87
C ALA A 180 -2.63 -29.69 -9.95
N PRO A 181 -1.99 -30.81 -9.55
CA PRO A 181 -2.56 -31.73 -8.56
C PRO A 181 -2.79 -31.07 -7.20
N GLU A 182 -1.86 -30.24 -6.72
CA GLU A 182 -1.97 -29.52 -5.45
C GLU A 182 -3.09 -28.47 -5.50
N PHE A 183 -3.22 -27.76 -6.63
CA PHE A 183 -4.33 -26.83 -6.86
C PHE A 183 -5.69 -27.51 -6.77
N ARG A 184 -5.87 -28.67 -7.45
CA ARG A 184 -7.10 -29.47 -7.36
C ARG A 184 -7.33 -30.02 -5.95
N SER A 185 -6.27 -30.50 -5.30
CA SER A 185 -6.35 -31.04 -3.95
C SER A 185 -6.77 -29.98 -2.93
N ALA A 186 -6.23 -28.76 -3.01
CA ALA A 186 -6.61 -27.65 -2.16
C ALA A 186 -8.09 -27.28 -2.35
N ALA A 187 -8.56 -27.17 -3.60
CA ALA A 187 -9.95 -26.87 -3.92
C ALA A 187 -10.92 -27.93 -3.37
N LYS A 188 -10.56 -29.22 -3.54
CA LYS A 188 -11.38 -30.31 -3.03
C LYS A 188 -11.43 -30.32 -1.51
N ARG A 189 -10.28 -30.17 -0.85
CA ARG A 189 -10.17 -30.26 0.62
C ARG A 189 -10.88 -29.10 1.33
N ILE A 190 -10.76 -27.89 0.79
CA ILE A 190 -11.24 -26.67 1.46
C ILE A 190 -12.68 -26.35 1.06
N TRP A 191 -13.02 -26.51 -0.22
CA TRP A 191 -14.34 -26.08 -0.76
C TRP A 191 -15.17 -27.21 -1.32
N GLY A 192 -14.70 -28.46 -1.29
CA GLY A 192 -15.43 -29.61 -1.80
C GLY A 192 -15.53 -29.68 -3.34
N ILE A 193 -14.70 -28.92 -4.06
CA ILE A 193 -14.67 -28.87 -5.52
C ILE A 193 -13.79 -29.98 -6.06
N ASP A 194 -14.38 -30.91 -6.80
CA ASP A 194 -13.66 -32.10 -7.31
C ASP A 194 -12.55 -31.76 -8.30
N ASP A 195 -12.75 -30.78 -9.18
CA ASP A 195 -11.74 -30.33 -10.14
C ASP A 195 -11.79 -28.81 -10.33
N ALA A 196 -10.87 -28.11 -9.67
CA ALA A 196 -10.75 -26.65 -9.79
C ALA A 196 -10.49 -26.16 -11.21
N CYS A 197 -9.89 -27.00 -12.06
CA CYS A 197 -9.62 -26.66 -13.47
C CYS A 197 -10.88 -26.73 -14.37
N LYS A 198 -12.00 -27.17 -13.83
CA LYS A 198 -13.32 -27.19 -14.48
C LYS A 198 -14.37 -26.38 -13.71
N ALA A 199 -13.97 -25.77 -12.63
CA ALA A 199 -14.84 -24.92 -11.83
C ALA A 199 -15.12 -23.58 -12.52
N ASP A 200 -16.00 -22.80 -11.93
CA ASP A 200 -16.22 -21.41 -12.32
C ASP A 200 -14.89 -20.63 -12.31
N THR A 201 -14.66 -19.83 -13.35
CA THR A 201 -13.40 -19.11 -13.56
C THR A 201 -13.10 -18.14 -12.41
N ASP A 202 -14.06 -17.34 -11.98
CA ASP A 202 -13.88 -16.37 -10.91
C ASP A 202 -13.55 -17.05 -9.57
N PHE A 203 -14.24 -18.16 -9.29
CA PHE A 203 -13.98 -18.97 -8.10
C PHE A 203 -12.57 -19.57 -8.13
N ALA A 204 -12.20 -20.24 -9.22
CA ALA A 204 -10.89 -20.88 -9.37
C ALA A 204 -9.75 -19.84 -9.34
N TYR A 205 -9.94 -18.68 -9.97
CA TYR A 205 -9.01 -17.58 -9.92
C TYR A 205 -8.92 -16.96 -8.52
N GLY A 206 -10.00 -16.94 -7.75
CA GLY A 206 -10.02 -16.60 -6.34
C GLY A 206 -9.08 -17.50 -5.51
N ILE A 207 -9.06 -18.82 -5.79
CA ILE A 207 -8.13 -19.74 -5.11
C ILE A 207 -6.67 -19.39 -5.40
N VAL A 208 -6.33 -18.94 -6.61
CA VAL A 208 -4.97 -18.48 -6.95
C VAL A 208 -4.57 -17.29 -6.08
N GLY A 209 -5.42 -16.26 -5.99
CA GLY A 209 -5.17 -15.09 -5.14
C GLY A 209 -5.03 -15.45 -3.66
N LEU A 210 -5.92 -16.30 -3.15
CA LEU A 210 -5.88 -16.79 -1.76
C LEU A 210 -4.63 -17.61 -1.45
N ALA A 211 -4.18 -18.46 -2.38
CA ALA A 211 -2.97 -19.25 -2.21
C ALA A 211 -1.72 -18.37 -2.15
N ILE A 212 -1.61 -17.37 -3.03
CA ILE A 212 -0.50 -16.41 -3.02
C ILE A 212 -0.51 -15.63 -1.68
N ALA A 213 -1.65 -15.10 -1.26
CA ALA A 213 -1.77 -14.43 0.03
C ALA A 213 -1.42 -15.35 1.20
N ALA A 214 -1.81 -16.64 1.16
CA ALA A 214 -1.42 -17.60 2.19
C ALA A 214 0.11 -17.79 2.25
N PHE A 215 0.78 -17.83 1.11
CA PHE A 215 2.26 -17.85 1.08
C PHE A 215 2.84 -16.56 1.67
N GLU A 216 2.35 -15.40 1.27
CA GLU A 216 2.78 -14.10 1.80
C GLU A 216 2.50 -13.96 3.31
N HIS A 217 1.47 -14.65 3.82
CA HIS A 217 1.18 -14.70 5.25
C HIS A 217 2.11 -15.64 6.04
N SER A 218 2.76 -16.57 5.35
CA SER A 218 3.58 -17.60 6.00
C SER A 218 4.79 -17.01 6.75
N PRO A 219 5.34 -17.76 7.72
CA PRO A 219 6.59 -17.38 8.42
C PRO A 219 7.80 -17.25 7.49
N ALA A 220 7.73 -17.73 6.25
CA ALA A 220 8.80 -17.54 5.27
C ALA A 220 8.87 -16.08 4.76
N VAL A 221 7.75 -15.36 4.83
CA VAL A 221 7.62 -13.97 4.39
C VAL A 221 7.48 -13.01 5.59
N ASN A 222 6.58 -13.32 6.54
CA ASN A 222 6.33 -12.53 7.74
C ASN A 222 7.06 -13.15 8.95
N GLN A 223 8.35 -12.90 9.07
CA GLN A 223 9.20 -13.64 10.02
C GLN A 223 9.11 -13.12 11.46
N PHE A 224 8.86 -11.83 11.68
CA PHE A 224 8.91 -11.18 13.00
C PHE A 224 10.18 -11.53 13.79
N SER A 225 11.31 -11.48 13.10
CA SER A 225 12.63 -11.90 13.57
C SER A 225 13.68 -10.79 13.51
N SER A 226 13.24 -9.53 13.52
CA SER A 226 14.14 -8.38 13.54
C SER A 226 14.81 -8.20 14.90
N LYS A 227 15.92 -7.45 14.95
CA LYS A 227 16.57 -7.08 16.20
C LYS A 227 15.60 -6.39 17.16
N TYR A 228 14.70 -5.54 16.62
CA TYR A 228 13.70 -4.86 17.41
C TYR A 228 12.66 -5.83 18.00
N ASP A 229 12.23 -6.87 17.25
CA ASP A 229 11.34 -7.91 17.79
C ASP A 229 11.99 -8.65 18.97
N PHE A 230 13.29 -8.96 18.89
CA PHE A 230 14.03 -9.58 20.00
C PHE A 230 14.25 -8.61 21.16
N TYR A 231 14.44 -7.31 20.88
CA TYR A 231 14.52 -6.29 21.92
C TYR A 231 13.22 -6.19 22.72
N LEU A 232 12.06 -6.15 22.05
CA LEU A 232 10.76 -6.15 22.70
C LEU A 232 10.52 -7.40 23.58
N LYS A 233 11.10 -8.53 23.19
CA LYS A 233 11.05 -9.80 23.94
C LYS A 233 12.13 -9.88 25.04
N GLY A 234 12.94 -8.84 25.25
CA GLY A 234 14.06 -8.82 26.20
C GLY A 234 15.22 -9.75 25.82
N LYS A 235 15.32 -10.14 24.54
CA LYS A 235 16.32 -11.09 24.03
C LYS A 235 17.41 -10.42 23.17
N ALA A 236 17.37 -9.11 23.01
CA ALA A 236 18.41 -8.30 22.38
C ALA A 236 18.51 -6.96 23.06
N THR A 237 19.63 -6.27 22.88
CA THR A 237 19.85 -4.90 23.35
C THR A 237 20.06 -3.98 22.17
N LEU A 238 19.49 -2.78 22.21
CA LEU A 238 19.79 -1.71 21.26
C LEU A 238 21.09 -1.02 21.68
N THR A 239 21.91 -0.66 20.71
CA THR A 239 23.06 0.24 20.93
C THR A 239 22.59 1.62 21.38
N ALA A 240 23.51 2.48 21.80
CA ALA A 240 23.17 3.85 22.21
C ALA A 240 22.51 4.64 21.05
N ASP A 241 23.03 4.52 19.82
CA ASP A 241 22.50 5.19 18.65
C ASP A 241 21.13 4.63 18.23
N GLU A 242 20.96 3.31 18.21
CA GLU A 242 19.67 2.68 17.91
C GLU A 242 18.59 3.06 18.93
N ARG A 243 18.93 3.15 20.22
CA ARG A 243 18.01 3.60 21.27
C ARG A 243 17.67 5.08 21.10
N ARG A 244 18.68 5.91 20.85
CA ARG A 244 18.46 7.31 20.56
C ARG A 244 17.56 7.49 19.33
N GLY A 245 17.78 6.67 18.28
CA GLY A 245 16.95 6.65 17.08
C GLY A 245 15.49 6.29 17.38
N LEU A 246 15.23 5.28 18.22
CA LEU A 246 13.88 4.92 18.67
C LEU A 246 13.20 6.08 19.41
N GLU A 247 13.90 6.72 20.36
CA GLU A 247 13.38 7.88 21.10
C GLU A 247 13.01 9.04 20.17
N LEU A 248 13.84 9.30 19.15
CA LEU A 248 13.58 10.33 18.14
C LEU A 248 12.41 9.94 17.24
N PHE A 249 12.36 8.69 16.78
CA PHE A 249 11.30 8.13 15.94
C PHE A 249 9.92 8.26 16.60
N GLU A 250 9.83 7.97 17.90
CA GLU A 250 8.61 8.09 18.70
C GLU A 250 8.29 9.53 19.14
N GLY A 251 9.30 10.38 19.21
CA GLY A 251 9.20 11.74 19.75
C GLY A 251 9.38 12.82 18.69
N LYS A 252 10.57 13.48 18.74
CA LYS A 252 10.86 14.70 17.97
C LYS A 252 10.65 14.54 16.46
N ALA A 253 10.98 13.38 15.89
CA ALA A 253 10.86 13.09 14.46
C ALA A 253 9.43 12.71 14.04
N LYS A 254 8.50 12.47 14.98
CA LYS A 254 7.08 12.15 14.73
C LYS A 254 6.82 10.94 13.83
N CYS A 255 7.82 10.12 13.52
CA CYS A 255 7.67 8.99 12.60
C CYS A 255 6.60 7.99 13.08
N ALA A 256 6.52 7.78 14.41
CA ALA A 256 5.56 6.87 15.02
C ALA A 256 4.09 7.31 14.90
N ASN A 257 3.81 8.52 14.44
CA ASN A 257 2.43 8.95 14.16
C ASN A 257 1.80 8.15 13.02
N CYS A 258 2.59 7.83 11.98
CA CYS A 258 2.18 6.99 10.86
C CYS A 258 2.77 5.58 10.94
N HIS A 259 3.98 5.44 11.54
CA HIS A 259 4.73 4.19 11.62
C HIS A 259 4.80 3.67 13.06
N THR A 260 3.66 3.25 13.62
CA THR A 260 3.51 2.81 15.01
C THR A 260 4.55 1.75 15.40
N SER A 261 5.41 2.08 16.40
CA SER A 261 6.49 1.23 16.91
C SER A 261 6.07 0.35 18.09
N ARG A 262 4.89 0.60 18.66
CA ARG A 262 4.39 -0.11 19.84
C ARG A 262 3.68 -1.40 19.47
N PRO A 263 3.82 -2.45 20.32
CA PRO A 263 3.01 -3.64 20.20
C PRO A 263 1.51 -3.35 20.23
N GLY A 264 0.75 -4.16 19.54
CA GLY A 264 -0.71 -4.15 19.57
C GLY A 264 -1.27 -4.47 20.95
N PRO A 265 -2.58 -4.29 21.17
CA PRO A 265 -3.21 -4.41 22.50
C PRO A 265 -3.11 -5.81 23.11
N ASN A 266 -2.94 -6.86 22.30
CA ASN A 266 -2.75 -8.23 22.78
C ASN A 266 -1.27 -8.68 22.70
N GLY A 267 -0.33 -7.75 22.52
CA GLY A 267 1.09 -8.02 22.38
C GLY A 267 1.54 -8.39 20.97
N GLU A 268 0.72 -8.12 19.95
CA GLU A 268 1.11 -8.34 18.56
C GLU A 268 2.32 -7.47 18.21
N PRO A 269 3.32 -8.02 17.48
CA PRO A 269 4.48 -7.24 17.06
C PRO A 269 4.07 -6.01 16.25
N PRO A 270 4.72 -4.84 16.44
CA PRO A 270 4.37 -3.63 15.71
C PRO A 270 4.60 -3.78 14.22
N LEU A 271 3.66 -3.29 13.42
CA LEU A 271 3.73 -3.35 11.96
C LEU A 271 4.40 -2.11 11.35
N PHE A 272 4.69 -1.10 12.15
CA PHE A 272 5.31 0.15 11.69
C PHE A 272 4.55 0.81 10.54
N THR A 273 3.23 0.78 10.62
CA THR A 273 2.28 1.47 9.75
C THR A 273 0.95 1.60 10.49
N ASP A 274 0.22 2.66 10.22
CA ASP A 274 -1.17 2.85 10.63
C ASP A 274 -2.15 2.53 9.49
N PHE A 275 -1.61 2.11 8.32
CA PHE A 275 -2.34 1.81 7.10
C PHE A 275 -3.16 2.98 6.54
N ARG A 276 -2.90 4.21 6.97
CA ARG A 276 -3.54 5.43 6.48
C ARG A 276 -2.84 5.97 5.25
N TYR A 277 -3.37 7.08 4.74
CA TYR A 277 -2.91 7.72 3.52
C TYR A 277 -2.49 9.14 3.80
N ASP A 278 -1.31 9.50 3.31
CA ASP A 278 -0.78 10.84 3.48
C ASP A 278 -0.04 11.33 2.23
N ASN A 279 -0.07 12.66 2.01
CA ASN A 279 0.77 13.29 1.01
C ASN A 279 2.02 13.86 1.69
N VAL A 280 3.09 13.10 1.66
CA VAL A 280 4.38 13.50 2.23
C VAL A 280 5.21 14.40 1.31
N GLY A 281 4.67 14.77 0.15
CA GLY A 281 5.28 15.71 -0.78
C GLY A 281 6.46 15.15 -1.57
N VAL A 282 6.49 13.86 -1.87
CA VAL A 282 7.55 13.25 -2.67
C VAL A 282 7.67 13.97 -4.02
N PRO A 283 8.88 14.40 -4.43
CA PRO A 283 9.10 14.96 -5.75
C PRO A 283 8.85 13.93 -6.86
N ARG A 284 8.49 14.42 -8.05
CA ARG A 284 8.43 13.58 -9.24
C ARG A 284 9.78 12.91 -9.49
N ASN A 285 9.77 11.60 -9.77
CA ASN A 285 10.98 10.89 -10.18
C ASN A 285 11.16 11.05 -11.70
N PRO A 286 12.10 11.87 -12.18
CA PRO A 286 12.23 12.15 -13.62
C PRO A 286 12.64 10.94 -14.45
N ASP A 287 13.26 9.94 -13.80
CA ASP A 287 13.75 8.72 -14.47
C ASP A 287 12.65 7.64 -14.60
N ASN A 288 11.43 7.90 -14.14
CA ASN A 288 10.33 6.93 -14.25
C ASN A 288 9.91 6.78 -15.72
N PRO A 289 10.10 5.60 -16.34
CA PRO A 289 9.75 5.37 -17.75
C PRO A 289 8.25 5.46 -18.03
N TRP A 290 7.40 5.48 -17.02
CA TRP A 290 5.96 5.66 -17.19
C TRP A 290 5.62 6.91 -18.00
N TYR A 291 6.36 7.99 -17.82
CA TYR A 291 6.11 9.26 -18.50
C TYR A 291 6.26 9.20 -20.03
N THR A 292 7.02 8.23 -20.52
CA THR A 292 7.25 8.02 -21.95
C THR A 292 6.53 6.78 -22.50
N MET A 293 5.67 6.14 -21.69
CA MET A 293 4.86 5.02 -22.14
C MET A 293 3.89 5.45 -23.25
N PRO A 294 3.57 4.54 -24.20
CA PRO A 294 2.55 4.82 -25.22
C PRO A 294 1.24 5.27 -24.60
N ALA A 295 0.49 6.13 -25.32
CA ALA A 295 -0.78 6.69 -24.87
C ALA A 295 -1.87 5.64 -24.56
N GLU A 296 -1.71 4.42 -25.08
CA GLU A 296 -2.52 3.26 -24.71
C GLU A 296 -2.46 2.93 -23.23
N PHE A 297 -1.28 3.11 -22.59
CA PHE A 297 -1.04 2.82 -21.16
C PHE A 297 -1.04 4.11 -20.32
N ASN A 298 -0.41 5.16 -20.83
CA ASN A 298 -0.35 6.46 -20.19
C ASN A 298 -0.87 7.56 -21.13
N PRO A 299 -2.19 7.83 -21.16
CA PRO A 299 -2.77 8.83 -22.04
C PRO A 299 -2.29 10.26 -21.74
N ASP A 300 -1.86 10.53 -20.52
CA ASP A 300 -1.36 11.86 -20.11
C ASP A 300 0.13 12.06 -20.42
N GLY A 301 0.86 10.98 -20.74
CA GLY A 301 2.27 10.98 -21.07
C GLY A 301 3.11 11.70 -20.01
N GLU A 302 3.96 12.65 -20.44
CA GLU A 302 4.81 13.43 -19.54
C GLU A 302 4.04 14.33 -18.55
N LYS A 303 2.75 14.57 -18.80
CA LYS A 303 1.90 15.38 -17.92
C LYS A 303 1.22 14.56 -16.82
N TRP A 304 1.35 13.25 -16.88
CA TRP A 304 0.79 12.39 -15.85
C TRP A 304 1.33 12.76 -14.46
N VAL A 305 0.43 12.76 -13.48
CA VAL A 305 0.71 13.05 -12.08
C VAL A 305 0.07 11.97 -11.23
N ASP A 306 0.82 11.40 -10.28
CA ASP A 306 0.29 10.40 -9.38
C ASP A 306 -0.65 11.03 -8.33
N ARG A 307 -1.95 10.84 -8.53
CA ARG A 307 -2.97 11.37 -7.64
C ARG A 307 -3.25 10.48 -6.42
N GLY A 308 -2.59 9.31 -6.34
CA GLY A 308 -2.70 8.37 -5.21
C GLY A 308 -4.12 7.92 -4.95
N LEU A 309 -4.51 7.92 -3.67
CA LEU A 309 -5.83 7.48 -3.18
C LEU A 309 -7.01 8.14 -3.91
N ALA A 310 -6.85 9.38 -4.38
CA ALA A 310 -7.93 10.11 -5.03
C ALA A 310 -8.45 9.44 -6.30
N GLU A 311 -7.57 8.79 -7.08
CA GLU A 311 -7.96 8.08 -8.30
C GLU A 311 -8.91 6.94 -7.96
N PHE A 312 -8.55 6.12 -6.99
CA PHE A 312 -9.39 5.01 -6.54
C PHE A 312 -10.71 5.49 -5.92
N LEU A 313 -10.67 6.52 -5.06
CA LEU A 313 -11.90 7.04 -4.44
C LEU A 313 -12.89 7.59 -5.48
N ALA A 314 -12.40 8.19 -6.56
CA ALA A 314 -13.26 8.72 -7.62
C ALA A 314 -14.07 7.63 -8.35
N GLU A 315 -13.56 6.41 -8.40
CA GLU A 315 -14.22 5.25 -9.02
C GLU A 315 -15.30 4.62 -8.13
N ILE A 316 -15.27 4.91 -6.82
CA ILE A 316 -16.20 4.32 -5.84
C ILE A 316 -17.32 5.32 -5.52
N PRO A 317 -18.56 5.11 -5.96
CA PRO A 317 -19.63 6.10 -5.87
C PRO A 317 -19.84 6.70 -4.47
N GLN A 318 -19.79 5.87 -3.41
CA GLN A 318 -19.96 6.33 -2.03
C GLN A 318 -18.74 7.12 -1.49
N TYR A 319 -17.58 7.04 -2.15
CA TYR A 319 -16.35 7.71 -1.74
C TYR A 319 -15.90 8.82 -2.69
N ALA A 320 -16.50 8.95 -3.87
CA ALA A 320 -16.11 9.92 -4.89
C ALA A 320 -16.08 11.37 -4.37
N MET A 321 -16.97 11.72 -3.45
CA MET A 321 -17.00 13.04 -2.84
C MET A 321 -15.76 13.38 -2.01
N PHE A 322 -15.00 12.38 -1.57
CA PHE A 322 -13.78 12.56 -0.79
C PHE A 322 -12.51 12.60 -1.66
N ALA A 323 -12.60 12.31 -2.96
CA ALA A 323 -11.45 12.21 -3.84
C ALA A 323 -10.59 13.48 -3.82
N GLN A 324 -11.19 14.67 -3.93
CA GLN A 324 -10.46 15.94 -3.96
C GLN A 324 -9.63 16.20 -2.69
N ALA A 325 -10.13 15.82 -1.52
CA ALA A 325 -9.42 15.96 -0.25
C ALA A 325 -8.30 14.92 -0.05
N ASN A 326 -8.17 13.96 -0.99
CA ASN A 326 -7.18 12.88 -0.92
C ASN A 326 -6.21 12.85 -2.11
N VAL A 327 -6.22 13.90 -2.96
CA VAL A 327 -5.27 14.02 -4.09
C VAL A 327 -3.84 14.04 -3.57
N GLY A 328 -2.99 13.15 -4.12
CA GLY A 328 -1.58 13.02 -3.79
C GLY A 328 -1.27 12.18 -2.54
N LYS A 329 -2.30 11.67 -1.85
CA LYS A 329 -2.09 10.83 -0.67
C LYS A 329 -1.81 9.38 -1.09
N HIS A 330 -0.79 8.80 -0.47
CA HIS A 330 -0.40 7.40 -0.64
C HIS A 330 -0.41 6.68 0.71
N ARG A 331 -0.63 5.38 0.68
CA ARG A 331 -0.64 4.56 1.90
C ARG A 331 0.71 4.61 2.60
N ALA A 332 0.70 4.82 3.92
CA ALA A 332 1.88 4.68 4.76
C ALA A 332 2.33 3.20 4.74
N PRO A 333 3.47 2.85 4.12
CA PRO A 333 3.93 1.47 4.06
C PRO A 333 4.50 1.04 5.42
N THR A 334 4.55 -0.27 5.67
CA THR A 334 5.39 -0.77 6.75
C THR A 334 6.85 -0.39 6.51
N VAL A 335 7.58 -0.01 7.56
CA VAL A 335 9.04 0.15 7.50
C VAL A 335 9.79 -1.09 8.01
N ARG A 336 9.09 -2.22 8.24
CA ARG A 336 9.75 -3.51 8.42
C ARG A 336 10.51 -3.88 7.16
N ASN A 337 11.65 -4.52 7.32
CA ASN A 337 12.53 -4.93 6.22
C ASN A 337 13.02 -3.77 5.34
N VAL A 338 12.88 -2.54 5.81
CA VAL A 338 13.21 -1.34 5.03
C VAL A 338 14.68 -1.31 4.59
N ASP A 339 15.59 -1.89 5.39
CA ASP A 339 17.03 -1.97 5.10
C ASP A 339 17.51 -3.35 4.62
N VAL A 340 16.62 -4.34 4.45
CA VAL A 340 17.03 -5.66 3.90
C VAL A 340 17.54 -5.47 2.48
N ARG A 341 18.80 -5.85 2.25
CA ARG A 341 19.51 -5.73 0.96
C ARG A 341 20.65 -6.74 0.86
N PRO A 342 21.04 -7.20 -0.35
CA PRO A 342 22.08 -8.22 -0.52
C PRO A 342 23.46 -7.76 -0.05
N THR A 343 23.76 -6.47 -0.22
CA THR A 343 25.03 -5.84 0.19
C THR A 343 24.75 -4.45 0.75
N PRO A 344 25.64 -3.91 1.62
CA PRO A 344 25.49 -2.54 2.14
C PRO A 344 25.47 -1.44 1.06
N SER A 345 26.10 -1.68 -0.09
CA SER A 345 26.15 -0.75 -1.22
C SER A 345 24.96 -0.86 -2.18
N PHE A 346 24.11 -1.88 -2.02
CA PHE A 346 22.96 -2.08 -2.89
C PHE A 346 21.97 -0.90 -2.77
N VAL A 347 21.62 -0.29 -3.88
CA VAL A 347 20.66 0.82 -3.92
C VAL A 347 19.24 0.29 -3.82
N LYS A 348 18.56 0.67 -2.73
CA LYS A 348 17.15 0.39 -2.48
C LYS A 348 16.37 1.70 -2.53
N PRO A 349 15.32 1.80 -3.35
CA PRO A 349 14.58 3.03 -3.52
C PRO A 349 13.44 3.16 -2.48
N PHE A 350 13.10 4.42 -2.14
CA PHE A 350 12.06 4.77 -1.18
C PHE A 350 11.07 5.78 -1.77
N GLY A 351 9.88 5.87 -1.16
CA GLY A 351 8.73 6.59 -1.69
C GLY A 351 7.97 5.76 -2.74
N HIS A 352 6.74 6.14 -3.04
CA HIS A 352 5.86 5.42 -3.99
C HIS A 352 6.43 5.37 -5.42
N ASN A 353 7.16 6.40 -5.82
CA ASN A 353 7.80 6.53 -7.14
C ASN A 353 9.32 6.24 -7.14
N GLY A 354 9.89 5.85 -5.99
CA GLY A 354 11.31 5.52 -5.86
C GLY A 354 12.27 6.70 -6.03
N TYR A 355 11.85 7.92 -5.78
CA TYR A 355 12.67 9.12 -5.88
C TYR A 355 13.91 9.06 -4.99
N PHE A 356 13.76 8.65 -3.73
CA PHE A 356 14.88 8.55 -2.79
C PHE A 356 15.63 7.24 -2.98
N LYS A 357 16.96 7.30 -2.92
CA LYS A 357 17.85 6.16 -3.20
C LYS A 357 18.56 5.63 -1.94
N SER A 358 18.27 6.20 -0.78
CA SER A 358 18.76 5.73 0.52
C SER A 358 17.81 6.10 1.65
N LEU A 359 17.92 5.42 2.81
CA LEU A 359 17.19 5.79 4.03
C LEU A 359 17.59 7.16 4.53
N GLU A 360 18.88 7.48 4.44
CA GLU A 360 19.42 8.77 4.81
C GLU A 360 18.73 9.90 4.01
N ALA A 361 18.56 9.71 2.70
CA ALA A 361 17.93 10.72 1.84
C ALA A 361 16.46 10.96 2.18
N ILE A 362 15.66 9.93 2.45
CA ILE A 362 14.23 10.12 2.79
C ILE A 362 14.07 10.71 4.20
N VAL A 363 14.91 10.32 5.17
CA VAL A 363 14.87 10.89 6.52
C VAL A 363 15.28 12.37 6.47
N HIS A 364 16.31 12.72 5.71
CA HIS A 364 16.72 14.10 5.49
C HIS A 364 15.65 14.94 4.81
N PHE A 365 14.94 14.35 3.82
CA PHE A 365 13.79 15.00 3.19
C PHE A 365 12.68 15.31 4.20
N TYR A 366 12.31 14.36 5.04
CA TYR A 366 11.30 14.58 6.08
C TYR A 366 11.72 15.65 7.08
N ASN A 367 13.01 15.77 7.36
CA ASN A 367 13.54 16.83 8.23
C ASN A 367 13.55 18.20 7.55
N THR A 368 13.83 18.30 6.25
CA THR A 368 14.25 19.56 5.61
C THR A 368 13.43 20.00 4.40
N ARG A 369 12.39 19.26 4.00
CA ARG A 369 11.57 19.57 2.81
C ARG A 369 11.08 21.03 2.78
N ASP A 370 10.64 21.53 3.92
CA ASP A 370 10.07 22.88 4.05
C ASP A 370 11.09 23.90 4.59
N VAL A 371 12.34 23.47 4.81
CA VAL A 371 13.46 24.31 5.29
C VAL A 371 14.36 24.72 4.14
N LEU A 372 14.71 23.76 3.27
CA LEU A 372 15.53 24.06 2.09
C LEU A 372 14.65 24.75 1.02
N PRO A 373 15.24 25.69 0.25
CA PRO A 373 14.49 26.35 -0.83
C PRO A 373 14.07 25.38 -1.93
N ALA A 374 13.05 25.77 -2.71
CA ALA A 374 12.68 25.02 -3.91
C ALA A 374 13.81 25.09 -4.96
N ALA A 375 14.00 24.00 -5.71
CA ALA A 375 15.13 23.85 -6.64
C ALA A 375 15.13 24.91 -7.77
N ASP A 376 13.97 25.40 -8.18
CA ASP A 376 13.80 26.47 -9.18
C ASP A 376 14.27 27.85 -8.67
N LYS A 377 14.54 28.01 -7.38
CA LYS A 377 15.02 29.24 -6.73
C LYS A 377 16.51 29.23 -6.43
N VAL A 378 17.22 28.18 -6.81
CA VAL A 378 18.62 27.98 -6.48
C VAL A 378 19.47 27.87 -7.74
N ASN A 379 20.59 28.61 -7.79
CA ASN A 379 21.60 28.39 -8.80
C ASN A 379 22.35 27.10 -8.47
N ASP A 380 22.56 26.22 -9.47
CA ASP A 380 23.17 24.89 -9.31
C ASP A 380 22.45 24.04 -8.24
N PRO A 381 21.17 23.63 -8.50
CA PRO A 381 20.38 22.90 -7.54
C PRO A 381 20.97 21.50 -7.28
N LYS A 382 21.15 21.19 -6.00
CA LYS A 382 21.60 19.87 -5.50
C LYS A 382 20.57 19.37 -4.49
N PRO A 383 19.58 18.55 -4.92
CA PRO A 383 18.55 18.02 -4.05
C PRO A 383 19.12 17.35 -2.80
N GLY A 384 18.59 17.68 -1.62
CA GLY A 384 19.08 17.19 -0.34
C GLY A 384 20.35 17.88 0.18
N VAL A 385 20.88 18.88 -0.53
CA VAL A 385 22.06 19.64 -0.10
C VAL A 385 21.72 21.12 0.07
N ASN A 386 21.18 21.73 -0.98
CA ASN A 386 20.86 23.16 -0.97
C ASN A 386 19.43 23.46 -1.41
N CYS A 387 18.65 22.44 -1.78
CA CYS A 387 17.26 22.59 -2.23
C CYS A 387 16.51 21.25 -2.20
N TRP A 388 15.18 21.32 -2.42
CA TRP A 388 14.36 20.18 -2.85
C TRP A 388 13.57 20.57 -4.09
N PRO A 389 13.33 19.64 -5.04
CA PRO A 389 12.34 19.84 -6.09
C PRO A 389 10.95 20.02 -5.48
N ALA A 390 10.07 20.68 -6.21
CA ALA A 390 8.67 20.79 -5.80
C ALA A 390 8.04 19.40 -5.62
N PRO A 391 7.08 19.25 -4.69
CA PRO A 391 6.24 18.06 -4.61
C PRO A 391 5.57 17.77 -5.95
N GLU A 392 5.47 16.50 -6.35
CA GLU A 392 4.70 16.13 -7.55
C GLU A 392 3.24 16.60 -7.42
N VAL A 393 2.67 16.46 -6.24
CA VAL A 393 1.35 16.99 -5.88
C VAL A 393 1.48 17.93 -4.68
N ALA A 394 1.19 19.21 -4.88
CA ALA A 394 1.23 20.21 -3.81
C ALA A 394 -0.07 20.28 -2.98
N GLN A 395 -1.17 19.68 -3.48
CA GLN A 395 -2.45 19.66 -2.75
C GLN A 395 -2.39 18.68 -1.58
N ASN A 396 -3.08 19.00 -0.48
CA ASN A 396 -3.19 18.16 0.70
C ASN A 396 -1.85 17.75 1.32
N LEU A 397 -0.80 18.56 1.14
CA LEU A 397 0.53 18.31 1.64
C LEU A 397 0.53 18.29 3.18
N ASN A 398 1.08 17.24 3.79
CA ASN A 398 1.31 17.20 5.23
C ASN A 398 2.49 18.12 5.59
N THR A 399 2.19 19.21 6.26
CA THR A 399 3.16 20.21 6.75
C THR A 399 3.26 20.24 8.28
N THR A 400 2.50 19.39 8.98
CA THR A 400 2.42 19.37 10.44
C THR A 400 3.31 18.30 11.07
N GLU A 401 3.50 17.17 10.39
CA GLU A 401 4.21 16.01 10.92
C GLU A 401 5.60 15.81 10.31
N LEU A 402 5.90 16.46 9.21
CA LEU A 402 7.19 16.38 8.53
C LEU A 402 7.49 17.68 7.75
N GLY A 403 8.70 17.78 7.20
CA GLY A 403 9.17 18.93 6.39
C GLY A 403 10.04 19.92 7.15
N ASN A 404 9.84 20.06 8.47
CA ASN A 404 10.64 20.88 9.35
C ASN A 404 10.67 20.27 10.76
N LEU A 405 11.51 19.26 10.96
CA LEU A 405 11.61 18.55 12.23
C LEU A 405 12.67 19.11 13.16
N GLY A 406 13.58 19.91 12.64
CA GLY A 406 14.69 20.51 13.39
C GLY A 406 15.70 19.47 13.91
N LEU A 407 15.87 18.34 13.21
CA LEU A 407 16.84 17.31 13.57
C LEU A 407 18.26 17.74 13.18
N THR A 408 19.25 17.36 13.99
CA THR A 408 20.66 17.44 13.60
C THR A 408 21.03 16.25 12.71
N ALA A 409 22.19 16.32 12.05
CA ALA A 409 22.70 15.21 11.23
C ALA A 409 22.91 13.92 12.07
N GLU A 410 23.35 14.04 13.32
CA GLU A 410 23.51 12.92 14.23
C GLU A 410 22.16 12.33 14.65
N GLU A 411 21.11 13.15 14.78
CA GLU A 411 19.76 12.69 15.07
C GLU A 411 19.13 11.96 13.87
N GLU A 412 19.35 12.45 12.65
CA GLU A 412 18.96 11.73 11.42
C GLU A 412 19.67 10.37 11.32
N ALA A 413 20.98 10.33 11.57
CA ALA A 413 21.77 9.09 11.56
C ALA A 413 21.29 8.10 12.63
N ALA A 414 20.91 8.56 13.82
CA ALA A 414 20.35 7.70 14.86
C ALA A 414 19.00 7.08 14.44
N ILE A 415 18.11 7.86 13.81
CA ILE A 415 16.83 7.35 13.27
C ILE A 415 17.11 6.26 12.24
N VAL A 416 18.04 6.47 11.31
CA VAL A 416 18.44 5.46 10.33
C VAL A 416 19.01 4.21 11.00
N ALA A 417 19.83 4.37 12.04
CA ALA A 417 20.36 3.23 12.81
C ALA A 417 19.23 2.41 13.46
N PHE A 418 18.22 3.07 14.02
CA PHE A 418 17.03 2.39 14.54
C PHE A 418 16.28 1.67 13.42
N MET A 419 16.00 2.31 12.29
CA MET A 419 15.27 1.69 11.19
C MET A 419 15.97 0.42 10.65
N LYS A 420 17.30 0.38 10.69
CA LYS A 420 18.07 -0.82 10.32
C LYS A 420 17.82 -2.01 11.26
N THR A 421 17.39 -1.77 12.51
CA THR A 421 17.03 -2.84 13.46
C THR A 421 15.72 -3.55 13.11
N LEU A 422 14.96 -3.06 12.11
CA LEU A 422 13.66 -3.60 11.69
C LEU A 422 13.77 -4.68 10.62
N SER A 423 15.00 -5.08 10.26
CA SER A 423 15.29 -6.15 9.29
C SER A 423 15.15 -7.51 9.91
N ASP A 424 14.34 -8.38 9.29
CA ASP A 424 14.20 -9.79 9.69
C ASP A 424 15.48 -10.59 9.52
N GLY A 425 15.54 -11.73 10.19
CA GLY A 425 16.69 -12.64 10.14
C GLY A 425 17.79 -12.33 11.16
N TYR A 426 17.53 -11.45 12.14
CA TYR A 426 18.47 -11.19 13.23
C TYR A 426 18.69 -12.45 14.08
N GLN A 427 19.94 -12.74 14.41
CA GLN A 427 20.33 -13.82 15.30
C GLN A 427 20.77 -13.23 16.64
N PRO A 428 20.02 -13.46 17.73
CA PRO A 428 20.49 -13.07 19.07
C PRO A 428 21.78 -13.80 19.42
N THR A 429 22.77 -13.05 19.92
CA THR A 429 24.05 -13.58 20.41
C THR A 429 23.93 -14.04 21.82
#